data_dc9fdd49d321c1d6d85953490bfb89c0
#
_entry.id   dc9fdd49d321c1d6d85953490bfb89c0
#
_cell.length_a   1.000
_cell.length_b   1.000
_cell.length_c   1.000
_cell.angle_alpha   90.00
_cell.angle_beta   90.00
_cell.angle_gamma   90.00
#
_symmetry.space_group_name_H-M   'P 1'
#
loop_
_entity.id
_entity.type
_entity.pdbx_description
1 polymer ?
#
loop_
_entity_poly.entity_id
_entity_poly.type
_entity_poly.pdbx_seq_one_letter_code
_entity_poly.pdbx_strand_id
1 'polypeptide(L)'
;MKARSYSAMLYLTLGFYSFSHFFITDESKITFGNEPSSEKKEKGLFFGAWFLIILPLVLASIKINLFFLAQTGCTCLFFLFRWIGEVSDEDKLTNYCSGVFQSLAGLISLYIFGNQIINSVMHKELLPLVPFDRENDIDISILQNIEIKTPQ
;
A
#
# COMPACT_ATOMS: atom_id res chain seq x y z
N MET A 1 8.02 -10.64 13.23
CA MET A 1 8.40 -11.16 11.90
C MET A 1 7.38 -10.82 10.81
N LYS A 2 6.08 -10.97 11.03
CA LYS A 2 5.04 -10.77 10.00
C LYS A 2 5.03 -9.38 9.34
N ALA A 3 5.19 -8.29 10.12
CA ALA A 3 5.16 -6.93 9.60
C ALA A 3 6.36 -6.58 8.68
N ARG A 4 7.55 -7.11 8.96
CA ARG A 4 8.74 -6.88 8.11
C ARG A 4 8.62 -7.53 6.74
N SER A 5 8.10 -8.77 6.69
CA SER A 5 7.88 -9.48 5.43
C SER A 5 6.81 -8.78 4.58
N TYR A 6 5.77 -8.26 5.22
CA TYR A 6 4.72 -7.50 4.53
C TYR A 6 5.26 -6.19 3.94
N SER A 7 6.03 -5.42 4.71
CA SER A 7 6.66 -4.18 4.22
C SER A 7 7.56 -4.45 3.01
N ALA A 8 8.39 -5.49 3.09
CA ALA A 8 9.27 -5.87 1.98
C ALA A 8 8.47 -6.23 0.73
N MET A 9 7.39 -7.01 0.88
CA MET A 9 6.52 -7.40 -0.23
C MET A 9 5.80 -6.19 -0.84
N LEU A 10 5.30 -5.28 -0.01
CA LEU A 10 4.65 -4.06 -0.47
C LEU A 10 5.61 -3.16 -1.27
N TYR A 11 6.81 -2.90 -0.74
CA TYR A 11 7.80 -2.07 -1.44
C TYR A 11 8.32 -2.72 -2.72
N LEU A 12 8.48 -4.05 -2.72
CA LEU A 12 8.83 -4.79 -3.93
C LEU A 12 7.74 -4.63 -5.00
N THR A 13 6.47 -4.79 -4.63
CA THR A 13 5.32 -4.64 -5.53
C THR A 13 5.25 -3.22 -6.10
N LEU A 14 5.41 -2.20 -5.26
CA LEU A 14 5.41 -0.80 -5.71
C LEU A 14 6.65 -0.46 -6.57
N GLY A 15 7.81 -1.06 -6.28
CA GLY A 15 9.00 -0.95 -7.11
C GLY A 15 8.79 -1.54 -8.50
N PHE A 16 8.21 -2.73 -8.59
CA PHE A 16 7.83 -3.35 -9.87
C PHE A 16 6.79 -2.54 -10.64
N TYR A 17 5.81 -1.96 -9.93
CA TYR A 17 4.86 -1.04 -10.56
C TYR A 17 5.58 0.17 -11.18
N SER A 18 6.44 0.85 -10.44
CA SER A 18 7.16 2.02 -10.93
C SER A 18 8.04 1.69 -12.13
N PHE A 19 8.70 0.54 -12.08
CA PHE A 19 9.53 0.04 -13.18
C PHE A 19 8.69 -0.27 -14.42
N SER A 20 7.61 -1.03 -14.29
CA SER A 20 6.73 -1.38 -15.41
C SER A 20 6.00 -0.16 -15.97
N HIS A 21 5.60 0.79 -15.13
CA HIS A 21 5.00 2.04 -15.58
C HIS A 21 5.97 2.88 -16.42
N PHE A 22 7.25 2.91 -16.05
CA PHE A 22 8.28 3.59 -16.86
C PHE A 22 8.34 3.01 -18.27
N PHE A 23 8.40 1.69 -18.41
CA PHE A 23 8.45 1.04 -19.74
C PHE A 23 7.20 1.32 -20.56
N ILE A 24 6.01 1.18 -19.99
CA ILE A 24 4.77 1.43 -20.73
C ILE A 24 4.65 2.89 -21.18
N THR A 25 5.12 3.83 -20.37
CA THR A 25 5.05 5.27 -20.72
C THR A 25 6.05 5.62 -21.81
N ASP A 26 7.21 4.97 -21.84
CA ASP A 26 8.29 5.28 -22.79
C ASP A 26 8.13 4.50 -24.12
N GLU A 27 7.74 3.24 -24.06
CA GLU A 27 7.50 2.41 -25.26
C GLU A 27 6.23 2.82 -26.03
N SER A 28 5.20 3.34 -25.39
CA SER A 28 4.00 3.82 -26.08
C SER A 28 4.30 4.93 -27.10
N LYS A 29 5.41 5.65 -26.90
CA LYS A 29 5.91 6.63 -27.88
C LYS A 29 6.68 6.02 -29.04
N ILE A 30 7.18 4.81 -28.91
CA ILE A 30 8.14 4.22 -29.87
C ILE A 30 7.48 3.13 -30.73
N THR A 31 6.55 2.34 -30.21
CA THR A 31 6.18 1.05 -30.81
C THR A 31 4.77 0.99 -31.38
N PHE A 32 3.82 1.75 -30.87
CA PHE A 32 2.42 1.65 -31.27
C PHE A 32 2.00 2.88 -32.06
N GLY A 33 1.87 2.68 -33.37
CA GLY A 33 1.44 3.73 -34.28
C GLY A 33 0.14 4.39 -33.85
N ASN A 34 0.17 5.67 -33.88
CA ASN A 34 -0.80 6.76 -33.98
C ASN A 34 -2.32 6.50 -33.79
N GLU A 35 -2.77 5.38 -33.18
CA GLU A 35 -4.18 5.22 -32.81
C GLU A 35 -4.40 5.49 -31.33
N PRO A 36 -4.96 6.68 -30.97
CA PRO A 36 -5.16 7.08 -29.57
C PRO A 36 -6.13 6.17 -28.80
N SER A 37 -6.94 5.39 -29.49
CA SER A 37 -7.91 4.46 -28.90
C SER A 37 -7.28 3.15 -28.37
N SER A 38 -6.18 2.68 -28.94
CA SER A 38 -5.51 1.48 -28.46
C SER A 38 -4.64 1.77 -27.23
N GLU A 39 -3.99 2.92 -27.19
CA GLU A 39 -3.16 3.37 -26.07
C GLU A 39 -3.95 3.49 -24.76
N LYS A 40 -5.17 4.05 -24.81
CA LYS A 40 -6.05 4.15 -23.65
C LYS A 40 -6.45 2.78 -23.10
N LYS A 41 -6.80 1.82 -23.97
CA LYS A 41 -7.19 0.47 -23.55
C LYS A 41 -6.04 -0.28 -22.87
N GLU A 42 -4.82 -0.14 -23.39
CA GLU A 42 -3.63 -0.78 -22.82
C GLU A 42 -3.30 -0.19 -21.43
N LYS A 43 -3.35 1.14 -21.29
CA LYS A 43 -3.20 1.80 -19.99
C LYS A 43 -4.29 1.38 -19.01
N GLY A 44 -5.54 1.30 -19.46
CA GLY A 44 -6.65 0.81 -18.64
C GLY A 44 -6.43 -0.62 -18.15
N LEU A 45 -6.04 -1.54 -19.03
CA LEU A 45 -5.71 -2.91 -18.65
C LEU A 45 -4.54 -2.98 -17.65
N PHE A 46 -3.52 -2.17 -17.83
CA PHE A 46 -2.40 -2.09 -16.93
C PHE A 46 -2.82 -1.65 -15.52
N PHE A 47 -3.57 -0.56 -15.38
CA PHE A 47 -4.05 -0.10 -14.09
C PHE A 47 -5.04 -1.07 -13.44
N GLY A 48 -5.92 -1.71 -14.24
CA GLY A 48 -6.82 -2.76 -13.77
C GLY A 48 -6.09 -3.98 -13.23
N ALA A 49 -5.03 -4.43 -13.91
CA ALA A 49 -4.20 -5.53 -13.43
C ALA A 49 -3.51 -5.19 -12.09
N TRP A 50 -2.96 -3.97 -11.97
CA TRP A 50 -2.34 -3.52 -10.71
C TRP A 50 -3.35 -3.37 -9.57
N PHE A 51 -4.57 -2.91 -9.87
CA PHE A 51 -5.66 -2.90 -8.89
C PHE A 51 -5.91 -4.30 -8.32
N LEU A 52 -6.01 -5.32 -9.18
CA LEU A 52 -6.21 -6.71 -8.74
C LEU A 52 -5.02 -7.26 -7.93
N ILE A 53 -3.79 -6.87 -8.25
CA ILE A 53 -2.59 -7.28 -7.50
C ILE A 53 -2.55 -6.64 -6.11
N ILE A 54 -2.98 -5.39 -5.97
CA ILE A 54 -2.96 -4.67 -4.68
C ILE A 54 -4.10 -5.12 -3.76
N LEU A 55 -5.22 -5.58 -4.28
CA LEU A 55 -6.39 -5.96 -3.50
C LEU A 55 -6.10 -7.00 -2.39
N PRO A 56 -5.38 -8.11 -2.64
CA PRO A 56 -4.96 -9.03 -1.59
C PRO A 56 -4.08 -8.39 -0.52
N LEU A 57 -3.24 -7.40 -0.87
CA LEU A 57 -2.40 -6.70 0.09
C LEU A 57 -3.24 -5.79 1.01
N VAL A 58 -4.33 -5.20 0.52
CA VAL A 58 -5.30 -4.47 1.36
C VAL A 58 -5.90 -5.42 2.39
N LEU A 59 -6.37 -6.59 1.97
CA LEU A 59 -6.94 -7.59 2.88
C LEU A 59 -5.92 -8.08 3.93
N ALA A 60 -4.67 -8.30 3.52
CA ALA A 60 -3.61 -8.68 4.45
C ALA A 60 -3.28 -7.58 5.46
N SER A 61 -3.36 -6.31 5.06
CA SER A 61 -3.01 -5.17 5.90
C SER A 61 -3.99 -4.95 7.06
N ILE A 62 -5.24 -5.41 6.94
CA ILE A 62 -6.25 -5.37 8.00
C ILE A 62 -5.74 -6.04 9.30
N LYS A 63 -4.92 -7.09 9.17
CA LYS A 63 -4.38 -7.83 10.32
C LYS A 63 -3.03 -7.31 10.84
N ILE A 64 -2.51 -6.22 10.26
CA ILE A 64 -1.18 -5.72 10.63
C ILE A 64 -1.29 -4.44 11.45
N ASN A 65 -1.68 -3.35 10.84
CA ASN A 65 -1.97 -2.09 11.54
C ASN A 65 -2.73 -1.10 10.64
N LEU A 66 -3.28 -0.06 11.28
CA LEU A 66 -4.10 0.96 10.63
C LEU A 66 -3.34 1.74 9.55
N PHE A 67 -2.06 2.04 9.77
CA PHE A 67 -1.28 2.83 8.81
C PHE A 67 -0.99 2.06 7.53
N PHE A 68 -0.68 0.76 7.63
CA PHE A 68 -0.53 -0.08 6.45
C PHE A 68 -1.85 -0.26 5.70
N LEU A 69 -2.97 -0.38 6.43
CA LEU A 69 -4.29 -0.43 5.80
C LEU A 69 -4.61 0.87 5.07
N ALA A 70 -4.36 2.03 5.69
CA ALA A 70 -4.58 3.32 5.07
C ALA A 70 -3.71 3.52 3.83
N GLN A 71 -2.42 3.16 3.89
CA GLN A 71 -1.49 3.23 2.76
C GLN A 71 -1.94 2.37 1.59
N THR A 72 -2.20 1.07 1.83
CA THR A 72 -2.60 0.15 0.77
C THR A 72 -4.00 0.45 0.25
N GLY A 73 -4.91 0.91 1.11
CA GLY A 73 -6.24 1.38 0.72
C GLY A 73 -6.18 2.59 -0.20
N CYS A 74 -5.40 3.61 0.14
CA CYS A 74 -5.18 4.75 -0.74
C CYS A 74 -4.53 4.35 -2.08
N THR A 75 -3.55 3.44 -2.06
CA THR A 75 -2.93 2.90 -3.28
C THR A 75 -3.93 2.13 -4.14
N CYS A 76 -4.81 1.34 -3.52
CA CYS A 76 -5.87 0.61 -4.22
C CYS A 76 -6.86 1.58 -4.90
N LEU A 77 -7.29 2.62 -4.18
CA LEU A 77 -8.17 3.66 -4.73
C LEU A 77 -7.50 4.44 -5.87
N PHE A 78 -6.20 4.73 -5.76
CA PHE A 78 -5.44 5.32 -6.85
C PHE A 78 -5.53 4.48 -8.13
N PHE A 79 -5.27 3.17 -8.06
CA PHE A 79 -5.36 2.29 -9.22
C PHE A 79 -6.79 2.19 -9.77
N LEU A 80 -7.78 2.13 -8.88
CA LEU A 80 -9.18 2.09 -9.27
C LEU A 80 -9.59 3.34 -10.05
N PHE A 81 -9.28 4.53 -9.54
CA PHE A 81 -9.64 5.78 -10.21
C PHE A 81 -8.86 5.96 -11.53
N ARG A 82 -7.60 5.54 -11.59
CA ARG A 82 -6.84 5.54 -12.86
C ARG A 82 -7.46 4.58 -13.87
N TRP A 83 -7.82 3.37 -13.45
CA TRP A 83 -8.48 2.41 -14.33
C TRP A 83 -9.82 2.95 -14.87
N ILE A 84 -10.67 3.50 -14.00
CA ILE A 84 -11.95 4.10 -14.41
C ILE A 84 -11.72 5.25 -15.38
N GLY A 85 -10.75 6.13 -15.12
CA GLY A 85 -10.43 7.27 -15.98
C GLY A 85 -9.97 6.87 -17.39
N GLU A 86 -9.19 5.79 -17.51
CA GLU A 86 -8.75 5.30 -18.82
C GLU A 86 -9.87 4.57 -19.59
N VAL A 87 -10.86 4.01 -18.89
CA VAL A 87 -11.99 3.28 -19.50
C VAL A 87 -13.17 4.21 -19.84
N SER A 88 -13.46 5.19 -18.96
CA SER A 88 -14.56 6.11 -19.14
C SER A 88 -14.03 7.44 -19.63
N ASP A 89 -14.15 7.94 -20.74
CA ASP A 89 -13.58 9.22 -21.28
C ASP A 89 -13.70 10.47 -20.36
N GLU A 90 -14.00 10.31 -19.07
CA GLU A 90 -14.10 11.35 -18.04
C GLU A 90 -12.75 11.55 -17.30
N ASP A 91 -11.73 12.02 -18.03
CA ASP A 91 -10.35 12.04 -17.56
C ASP A 91 -10.06 13.03 -16.41
N LYS A 92 -10.81 14.13 -16.26
CA LYS A 92 -10.39 15.21 -15.34
C LYS A 92 -10.63 14.89 -13.87
N LEU A 93 -11.84 14.45 -13.51
CA LEU A 93 -12.20 14.17 -12.12
C LEU A 93 -11.46 12.94 -11.58
N THR A 94 -11.43 11.88 -12.36
CA THR A 94 -10.76 10.63 -12.01
C THR A 94 -9.26 10.80 -11.86
N ASN A 95 -8.61 11.59 -12.72
CA ASN A 95 -7.20 11.96 -12.61
C ASN A 95 -6.91 12.78 -11.35
N TYR A 96 -7.79 13.74 -11.03
CA TYR A 96 -7.64 14.54 -9.80
C TYR A 96 -7.77 13.65 -8.55
N CYS A 97 -8.81 12.82 -8.47
CA CYS A 97 -9.01 11.89 -7.36
C CYS A 97 -7.83 10.91 -7.22
N SER A 98 -7.36 10.34 -8.33
CA SER A 98 -6.20 9.45 -8.29
C SER A 98 -4.95 10.15 -7.77
N GLY A 99 -4.69 11.39 -8.20
CA GLY A 99 -3.56 12.18 -7.70
C GLY A 99 -3.63 12.45 -6.20
N VAL A 100 -4.82 12.76 -5.67
CA VAL A 100 -5.03 12.95 -4.23
C VAL A 100 -4.72 11.67 -3.45
N PHE A 101 -5.25 10.52 -3.87
CA PHE A 101 -4.98 9.24 -3.20
C PHE A 101 -3.51 8.83 -3.29
N GLN A 102 -2.85 9.07 -4.42
CA GLN A 102 -1.42 8.85 -4.57
C GLN A 102 -0.60 9.70 -3.59
N SER A 103 -0.94 10.98 -3.45
CA SER A 103 -0.26 11.90 -2.53
C SER A 103 -0.45 11.48 -1.07
N LEU A 104 -1.68 11.09 -0.69
CA LEU A 104 -1.97 10.59 0.66
C LEU A 104 -1.19 9.29 0.94
N ALA A 105 -1.17 8.34 0.01
CA ALA A 105 -0.38 7.12 0.16
C ALA A 105 1.10 7.43 0.33
N GLY A 106 1.64 8.41 -0.40
CA GLY A 106 3.02 8.87 -0.27
C GLY A 106 3.33 9.45 1.11
N LEU A 107 2.46 10.31 1.64
CA LEU A 107 2.62 10.89 2.97
C LEU A 107 2.58 9.82 4.08
N ILE A 108 1.64 8.88 3.99
CA ILE A 108 1.56 7.76 4.94
C ILE A 108 2.82 6.89 4.85
N SER A 109 3.33 6.64 3.64
CA SER A 109 4.58 5.88 3.44
C SER A 109 5.77 6.57 4.08
N LEU A 110 5.89 7.91 3.96
CA LEU A 110 6.93 8.70 4.61
C LEU A 110 6.83 8.60 6.13
N TYR A 111 5.61 8.65 6.68
CA TYR A 111 5.41 8.46 8.12
C TYR A 111 5.85 7.07 8.59
N ILE A 112 5.43 6.01 7.91
CA ILE A 112 5.82 4.63 8.24
C ILE A 112 7.33 4.46 8.18
N PHE A 113 7.97 4.98 7.13
CA PHE A 113 9.42 4.91 6.96
C PHE A 113 10.17 5.68 8.05
N GLY A 114 9.75 6.92 8.33
CA GLY A 114 10.32 7.74 9.41
C GLY A 114 10.19 7.07 10.78
N ASN A 115 9.01 6.49 11.06
CA ASN A 115 8.75 5.72 12.27
C ASN A 115 9.73 4.53 12.41
N GLN A 116 9.92 3.75 11.35
CA GLN A 116 10.81 2.60 11.37
C GLN A 116 12.27 3.00 11.63
N ILE A 117 12.74 4.10 11.01
CA ILE A 117 14.10 4.61 11.23
C ILE A 117 14.25 5.11 12.67
N ILE A 118 13.37 6.00 13.12
CA ILE A 118 13.48 6.63 14.44
C ILE A 118 13.44 5.56 15.54
N ASN A 119 12.47 4.65 15.50
CA ASN A 119 12.36 3.59 16.49
C ASN A 119 13.55 2.61 16.45
N SER A 120 14.12 2.37 15.26
CA SER A 120 15.33 1.54 15.13
C SER A 120 16.57 2.19 15.72
N VAL A 121 16.76 3.49 15.48
CA VAL A 121 17.93 4.26 15.98
C VAL A 121 17.84 4.50 17.49
N MET A 122 16.65 4.81 17.98
CA MET A 122 16.45 5.16 19.38
C MET A 122 16.24 3.94 20.30
N HIS A 123 16.13 2.73 19.73
CA HIS A 123 15.82 1.49 20.46
C HIS A 123 14.58 1.60 21.38
N LYS A 124 13.67 2.51 21.08
CA LYS A 124 12.42 2.77 21.81
C LYS A 124 11.30 3.06 20.81
N GLU A 125 10.09 2.66 21.16
CA GLU A 125 8.89 3.02 20.41
C GLU A 125 8.48 4.48 20.72
N LEU A 126 9.08 5.43 20.01
CA LEU A 126 8.74 6.85 20.13
C LEU A 126 7.52 7.24 19.31
N LEU A 127 7.34 6.61 18.16
CA LEU A 127 6.21 6.84 17.26
C LEU A 127 5.35 5.58 17.21
N PRO A 128 4.10 5.62 17.69
CA PRO A 128 3.24 4.45 17.71
C PRO A 128 2.72 4.11 16.31
N LEU A 129 2.98 2.89 15.85
CA LEU A 129 2.18 2.24 14.81
C LEU A 129 1.02 1.58 15.53
N VAL A 130 -0.21 2.08 15.32
CA VAL A 130 -1.41 1.57 16.01
C VAL A 130 -1.72 0.16 15.50
N PRO A 131 -1.41 -0.91 16.26
CA PRO A 131 -1.80 -2.27 15.90
C PRO A 131 -3.30 -2.44 16.10
N PHE A 132 -3.96 -3.23 15.25
CA PHE A 132 -5.37 -3.57 15.42
C PHE A 132 -5.61 -4.56 16.57
N ASP A 133 -4.60 -5.30 16.99
CA ASP A 133 -4.72 -6.45 17.90
C ASP A 133 -4.06 -6.14 19.26
N ARG A 134 -4.58 -5.12 19.96
CA ARG A 134 -4.16 -4.82 21.34
C ARG A 134 -4.77 -5.76 22.39
N GLU A 135 -5.86 -6.43 22.04
CA GLU A 135 -6.62 -7.23 23.02
C GLU A 135 -5.90 -8.55 23.39
N ASN A 136 -5.23 -9.16 22.41
CA ASN A 136 -4.54 -10.45 22.64
C ASN A 136 -3.22 -10.32 23.43
N ASP A 137 -2.53 -9.17 23.37
CA ASP A 137 -1.28 -8.97 24.12
C ASP A 137 -1.53 -8.79 25.64
N ILE A 138 -2.72 -8.25 26.01
CA ILE A 138 -3.10 -8.05 27.41
C ILE A 138 -3.42 -9.40 28.08
N ASP A 139 -4.11 -10.29 27.40
CA ASP A 139 -4.46 -11.61 27.94
C ASP A 139 -3.23 -12.49 28.18
N ILE A 140 -2.24 -12.46 27.28
CA ILE A 140 -1.00 -13.24 27.45
C ILE A 140 -0.17 -12.71 28.62
N SER A 141 -0.10 -11.39 28.81
CA SER A 141 0.64 -10.80 29.93
C SER A 141 -0.03 -11.08 31.28
N ILE A 142 -1.36 -11.16 31.33
CA ILE A 142 -2.13 -11.53 32.53
C ILE A 142 -1.91 -12.99 32.86
N LEU A 143 -1.96 -13.88 31.88
CA LEU A 143 -1.74 -15.32 32.06
C LEU A 143 -0.31 -15.63 32.53
N GLN A 144 0.70 -14.98 31.99
CA GLN A 144 2.10 -15.12 32.44
C GLN A 144 2.30 -14.64 33.89
N ASN A 145 1.61 -13.54 34.30
CA ASN A 145 1.70 -13.05 35.68
C ASN A 145 0.95 -13.92 36.69
N ILE A 146 -0.05 -14.70 36.25
CA ILE A 146 -0.77 -15.65 37.11
C ILE A 146 0.10 -16.92 37.33
N GLU A 147 0.79 -17.40 36.31
CA GLU A 147 1.64 -18.60 36.39
C GLU A 147 2.86 -18.43 37.32
N ILE A 148 3.40 -17.18 37.39
CA ILE A 148 4.54 -16.86 38.28
C ILE A 148 4.12 -16.77 39.76
N LYS A 149 2.83 -16.60 40.06
CA LYS A 149 2.32 -16.39 41.43
C LYS A 149 1.81 -17.65 42.12
N THR A 150 1.85 -18.83 41.51
CA THR A 150 1.56 -20.10 42.17
C THR A 150 2.82 -20.64 42.87
N PRO A 151 3.00 -20.46 44.21
CA PRO A 151 4.10 -21.07 44.96
C PRO A 151 3.81 -22.58 45.08
N GLN A 152 4.82 -23.36 44.84
CA GLN A 152 4.85 -24.81 45.13
C GLN A 152 4.84 -25.06 46.63
#